data_8dd901b5633251e3dbf7e0c2882014dd
#
_entry.id   8dd901b5633251e3dbf7e0c2882014dd
#
_cell.length_a   1.000
_cell.length_b   1.000
_cell.length_c   1.000
_cell.angle_alpha   90.00
_cell.angle_beta   90.00
_cell.angle_gamma   90.00
#
_symmetry.space_group_name_H-M   'P 1'
#
loop_
_entity.id
_entity.type
_entity.pdbx_description
1 polymer ?
#
loop_
_entity_poly.entity_id
_entity_poly.type
_entity_poly.pdbx_seq_one_letter_code
_entity_poly.pdbx_strand_id
1 'polypeptide(L)'
;MALKGLIAWAALGILGLVFQATWFFKDEWAAKNPSWRPALELFCRVAACQLAPLRVADAVLIDHASVDLIPEPIGPTGDGITTETSIQDSAQWRFQVTLRNAQTIEVATPWIELSLTDSQDQAVMRRVFNPMTFGAPQVLKPAEIWTQDLRLHLTNDQIEFMGYRLLTFYP
;
A
#
# COMPACT_ATOMS: atom_id res chain seq x y z
N MET A 1 -56.74 6.84 -19.10
CA MET A 1 -55.96 7.30 -17.93
C MET A 1 -55.03 6.25 -17.33
N ALA A 2 -55.42 4.97 -17.32
CA ALA A 2 -54.64 3.87 -16.74
C ALA A 2 -53.26 3.62 -17.38
N LEU A 3 -53.14 3.75 -18.70
CA LEU A 3 -51.84 3.51 -19.41
C LEU A 3 -50.76 4.54 -19.01
N LYS A 4 -51.13 5.82 -18.83
CA LYS A 4 -50.16 6.84 -18.40
C LYS A 4 -49.68 6.60 -16.97
N GLY A 5 -50.54 6.10 -16.09
CA GLY A 5 -50.15 5.67 -14.75
C GLY A 5 -49.18 4.50 -14.76
N LEU A 6 -49.46 3.46 -15.58
CA LEU A 6 -48.60 2.29 -15.68
C LEU A 6 -47.19 2.66 -16.19
N ILE A 7 -47.10 3.56 -17.19
CA ILE A 7 -45.81 4.05 -17.71
C ILE A 7 -45.04 4.81 -16.64
N ALA A 8 -45.70 5.64 -15.83
CA ALA A 8 -45.06 6.40 -14.75
C ALA A 8 -44.50 5.47 -13.65
N TRP A 9 -45.25 4.44 -13.26
CA TRP A 9 -44.78 3.44 -12.30
C TRP A 9 -43.62 2.60 -12.84
N ALA A 10 -43.67 2.22 -14.12
CA ALA A 10 -42.56 1.52 -14.76
C ALA A 10 -41.30 2.38 -14.82
N ALA A 11 -41.42 3.66 -15.16
CA ALA A 11 -40.30 4.59 -15.20
C ALA A 11 -39.68 4.79 -13.81
N LEU A 12 -40.49 4.93 -12.75
CA LEU A 12 -40.01 4.99 -11.37
C LEU A 12 -39.29 3.71 -10.94
N GLY A 13 -39.79 2.54 -11.34
CA GLY A 13 -39.12 1.26 -11.08
C GLY A 13 -37.77 1.14 -11.75
N ILE A 14 -37.67 1.57 -13.03
CA ILE A 14 -36.40 1.57 -13.77
C ILE A 14 -35.40 2.55 -13.14
N LEU A 15 -35.84 3.75 -12.76
CA LEU A 15 -35.00 4.75 -12.07
C LEU A 15 -34.46 4.19 -10.74
N GLY A 16 -35.33 3.50 -9.96
CA GLY A 16 -34.92 2.84 -8.73
C GLY A 16 -33.86 1.76 -8.95
N LEU A 17 -34.04 0.93 -9.98
CA LEU A 17 -33.07 -0.12 -10.36
C LEU A 17 -31.72 0.47 -10.80
N VAL A 18 -31.74 1.53 -11.61
CA VAL A 18 -30.51 2.23 -12.04
C VAL A 18 -29.79 2.83 -10.84
N PHE A 19 -30.52 3.47 -9.92
CA PHE A 19 -29.92 4.00 -8.70
C PHE A 19 -29.31 2.89 -7.84
N GLN A 20 -30.01 1.78 -7.62
CA GLN A 20 -29.47 0.63 -6.90
C GLN A 20 -28.23 0.04 -7.56
N ALA A 21 -28.29 -0.18 -8.88
CA ALA A 21 -27.14 -0.70 -9.62
C ALA A 21 -25.92 0.23 -9.48
N THR A 22 -26.11 1.53 -9.64
CA THR A 22 -25.02 2.51 -9.47
C THR A 22 -24.48 2.48 -8.04
N TRP A 23 -25.34 2.36 -7.03
CA TRP A 23 -24.93 2.29 -5.63
C TRP A 23 -24.04 1.05 -5.35
N PHE A 24 -24.44 -0.13 -5.84
CA PHE A 24 -23.70 -1.37 -5.58
C PHE A 24 -22.43 -1.50 -6.42
N PHE A 25 -22.45 -1.05 -7.66
CA PHE A 25 -21.35 -1.27 -8.61
C PHE A 25 -20.46 -0.04 -8.84
N LYS A 26 -20.68 1.08 -8.11
CA LYS A 26 -19.93 2.34 -8.27
C LYS A 26 -18.40 2.15 -8.24
N ASP A 27 -17.90 1.36 -7.29
CA ASP A 27 -16.48 1.18 -7.07
C ASP A 27 -15.85 0.32 -8.19
N GLU A 28 -16.57 -0.71 -8.63
CA GLU A 28 -16.13 -1.57 -9.73
C GLU A 28 -16.11 -0.81 -11.06
N TRP A 29 -17.13 0.02 -11.31
CA TRP A 29 -17.19 0.86 -12.50
C TRP A 29 -16.13 1.94 -12.50
N ALA A 30 -15.86 2.55 -11.36
CA ALA A 30 -14.80 3.54 -11.21
C ALA A 30 -13.40 2.93 -11.39
N ALA A 31 -13.20 1.68 -10.98
CA ALA A 31 -11.95 0.96 -11.16
C ALA A 31 -11.71 0.55 -12.62
N LYS A 32 -12.75 0.03 -13.30
CA LYS A 32 -12.65 -0.40 -14.71
C LYS A 32 -12.57 0.76 -15.72
N ASN A 33 -13.22 1.87 -15.39
CA ASN A 33 -13.33 3.03 -16.29
C ASN A 33 -13.01 4.33 -15.52
N PRO A 34 -11.74 4.72 -15.41
CA PRO A 34 -11.34 5.96 -14.72
C PRO A 34 -12.05 7.22 -15.23
N SER A 35 -12.45 7.24 -16.51
CA SER A 35 -13.20 8.35 -17.12
C SER A 35 -14.58 8.59 -16.51
N TRP A 36 -15.19 7.59 -15.90
CA TRP A 36 -16.50 7.69 -15.25
C TRP A 36 -16.41 8.17 -13.80
N ARG A 37 -15.21 8.22 -13.27
CA ARG A 37 -14.96 8.62 -11.89
C ARG A 37 -15.55 9.97 -11.52
N PRO A 38 -15.41 11.05 -12.32
CA PRO A 38 -16.00 12.35 -12.00
C PRO A 38 -17.54 12.31 -11.89
N ALA A 39 -18.19 11.53 -12.78
CA ALA A 39 -19.64 11.37 -12.75
C ALA A 39 -20.11 10.58 -11.50
N LEU A 40 -19.37 9.53 -11.12
CA LEU A 40 -19.64 8.73 -9.92
C LEU A 40 -19.37 9.52 -8.64
N GLU A 41 -18.37 10.38 -8.63
CA GLU A 41 -18.10 11.29 -7.51
C GLU A 41 -19.22 12.29 -7.32
N LEU A 42 -19.75 12.85 -8.42
CA LEU A 42 -20.94 13.73 -8.37
C LEU A 42 -22.16 12.99 -7.83
N PHE A 43 -22.39 11.75 -8.29
CA PHE A 43 -23.44 10.88 -7.78
C PHE A 43 -23.26 10.64 -6.28
N CYS A 44 -22.05 10.31 -5.82
CA CYS A 44 -21.77 10.05 -4.41
C CYS A 44 -21.94 11.29 -3.52
N ARG A 45 -21.71 12.50 -4.05
CA ARG A 45 -22.01 13.75 -3.31
C ARG A 45 -23.52 13.89 -3.01
N VAL A 46 -24.37 13.54 -3.99
CA VAL A 46 -25.83 13.63 -3.82
C VAL A 46 -26.36 12.48 -2.96
N ALA A 47 -25.84 11.28 -3.16
CA ALA A 47 -26.28 10.07 -2.47
C ALA A 47 -25.59 9.86 -1.11
N ALA A 48 -24.76 10.82 -0.64
CA ALA A 48 -23.97 10.73 0.60
C ALA A 48 -23.14 9.42 0.71
N CYS A 49 -22.53 8.98 -0.41
CA CYS A 49 -21.65 7.83 -0.45
C CYS A 49 -20.18 8.25 -0.65
N GLN A 50 -19.26 7.34 -0.44
CA GLN A 50 -17.84 7.50 -0.77
C GLN A 50 -17.46 6.52 -1.87
N LEU A 51 -16.60 6.96 -2.77
CA LEU A 51 -16.02 6.13 -3.81
C LEU A 51 -14.73 5.53 -3.27
N ALA A 52 -14.52 4.23 -3.47
CA ALA A 52 -13.29 3.59 -3.05
C ALA A 52 -12.08 4.17 -3.82
N PRO A 53 -10.92 4.35 -3.16
CA PRO A 53 -9.71 4.78 -3.83
C PRO A 53 -9.29 3.74 -4.89
N LEU A 54 -8.73 4.24 -5.99
CA LEU A 54 -8.31 3.41 -7.11
C LEU A 54 -7.16 2.50 -6.66
N ARG A 55 -7.28 1.20 -6.95
CA ARG A 55 -6.27 0.18 -6.69
C ARG A 55 -5.71 -0.30 -8.02
N VAL A 56 -4.53 0.18 -8.40
CA VAL A 56 -3.84 -0.22 -9.63
C VAL A 56 -2.40 -0.57 -9.27
N ALA A 57 -2.00 -1.82 -9.52
CA ALA A 57 -0.71 -2.35 -9.11
C ALA A 57 0.47 -1.50 -9.61
N ASP A 58 0.42 -1.06 -10.87
CA ASP A 58 1.51 -0.32 -11.51
C ASP A 58 1.42 1.20 -11.34
N ALA A 59 0.47 1.68 -10.53
CA ALA A 59 0.25 3.12 -10.35
C ALA A 59 1.21 3.73 -9.34
N VAL A 60 1.69 2.96 -8.37
CA VAL A 60 2.62 3.40 -7.35
C VAL A 60 3.97 2.76 -7.60
N LEU A 61 4.94 3.60 -7.90
CA LEU A 61 6.32 3.18 -8.16
C LEU A 61 7.15 3.24 -6.88
N ILE A 62 8.10 2.32 -6.78
CA ILE A 62 9.17 2.37 -5.78
C ILE A 62 10.32 3.17 -6.40
N ASP A 63 10.45 4.44 -6.00
CA ASP A 63 11.49 5.33 -6.55
C ASP A 63 12.86 5.05 -5.94
N HIS A 64 12.88 4.71 -4.64
CA HIS A 64 14.11 4.36 -3.94
C HIS A 64 13.83 3.30 -2.89
N ALA A 65 14.79 2.40 -2.73
CA ALA A 65 14.81 1.47 -1.62
C ALA A 65 16.26 1.11 -1.26
N SER A 66 16.53 0.97 0.04
CA SER A 66 17.80 0.47 0.53
C SER A 66 17.61 -0.39 1.77
N VAL A 67 18.53 -1.31 1.97
CA VAL A 67 18.62 -2.14 3.18
C VAL A 67 20.05 -2.01 3.69
N ASP A 68 20.23 -1.28 4.78
CA ASP A 68 21.54 -0.93 5.32
C ASP A 68 21.69 -1.46 6.76
N LEU A 69 22.86 -1.98 7.08
CA LEU A 69 23.20 -2.38 8.44
C LEU A 69 23.30 -1.12 9.33
N ILE A 70 22.62 -1.12 10.47
CA ILE A 70 22.80 -0.08 11.48
C ILE A 70 24.00 -0.50 12.34
N PRO A 71 25.15 0.21 12.27
CA PRO A 71 26.28 -0.10 13.12
C PRO A 71 25.87 0.12 14.59
N GLU A 72 26.13 -0.87 15.45
CA GLU A 72 25.98 -0.65 16.88
C GLU A 72 26.93 0.45 17.34
N PRO A 73 26.46 1.40 18.17
CA PRO A 73 27.36 2.37 18.77
C PRO A 73 28.38 1.59 19.60
N ILE A 74 29.66 1.68 19.23
CA ILE A 74 30.78 1.18 20.04
C ILE A 74 30.71 1.97 21.34
N GLY A 75 30.20 1.34 22.41
CA GLY A 75 30.20 1.94 23.73
C GLY A 75 31.63 2.33 24.13
N PRO A 76 31.84 3.39 24.95
CA PRO A 76 33.18 3.78 25.38
C PRO A 76 33.84 2.56 26.03
N THR A 77 34.99 2.18 25.50
CA THR A 77 35.85 1.13 26.05
C THR A 77 36.37 1.62 27.42
N GLY A 78 35.56 1.45 28.44
CA GLY A 78 35.96 1.63 29.84
C GLY A 78 36.54 0.32 30.35
N ASP A 79 37.78 0.41 30.86
CA ASP A 79 38.60 -0.64 31.38
C ASP A 79 37.88 -1.81 32.10
N GLY A 80 38.15 -2.99 31.62
CA GLY A 80 38.28 -4.21 32.41
C GLY A 80 37.08 -4.64 33.28
N ILE A 81 36.19 -5.41 32.66
CA ILE A 81 35.61 -6.67 33.22
C ILE A 81 34.93 -7.34 32.02
N THR A 82 35.52 -8.47 31.58
CA THR A 82 34.88 -9.39 30.64
C THR A 82 33.67 -10.01 31.31
N THR A 83 32.55 -9.33 31.26
CA THR A 83 31.28 -10.02 31.37
C THR A 83 30.99 -10.44 29.92
N GLU A 84 31.04 -11.75 29.68
CA GLU A 84 30.45 -12.36 28.48
C GLU A 84 28.95 -12.05 28.48
N THR A 85 28.64 -10.82 28.12
CA THR A 85 27.25 -10.43 27.78
C THR A 85 27.02 -11.05 26.43
N SER A 86 26.19 -12.06 26.39
CA SER A 86 25.65 -12.70 25.19
C SER A 86 25.51 -11.66 24.09
N ILE A 87 26.40 -11.75 23.10
CA ILE A 87 26.24 -11.07 21.81
C ILE A 87 24.88 -11.58 21.33
N GLN A 88 23.88 -10.75 21.43
CA GLN A 88 22.58 -11.07 20.87
C GLN A 88 22.83 -11.24 19.36
N ASP A 89 22.64 -12.47 18.89
CA ASP A 89 22.77 -12.92 17.50
C ASP A 89 21.78 -12.23 16.55
N SER A 90 21.51 -10.95 16.73
CA SER A 90 20.57 -10.16 15.96
C SER A 90 21.19 -8.85 15.48
N ALA A 91 21.35 -8.72 14.19
CA ALA A 91 21.74 -7.46 13.58
C ALA A 91 20.52 -6.57 13.37
N GLN A 92 20.70 -5.26 13.60
CA GLN A 92 19.69 -4.27 13.27
C GLN A 92 19.95 -3.72 11.86
N TRP A 93 18.94 -3.79 11.03
CA TRP A 93 18.99 -3.27 9.66
C TRP A 93 17.99 -2.13 9.49
N ARG A 94 18.39 -1.12 8.71
CA ARG A 94 17.50 -0.05 8.27
C ARG A 94 16.98 -0.40 6.87
N PHE A 95 15.68 -0.49 6.76
CA PHE A 95 15.01 -0.57 5.46
C PHE A 95 14.39 0.78 5.15
N GLN A 96 14.88 1.46 4.12
CA GLN A 96 14.29 2.70 3.61
C GLN A 96 13.50 2.39 2.35
N VAL A 97 12.33 2.97 2.21
CA VAL A 97 11.50 2.85 1.02
C VAL A 97 10.84 4.18 0.69
N THR A 98 10.85 4.53 -0.59
CA THR A 98 10.17 5.69 -1.14
C THR A 98 9.17 5.24 -2.19
N LEU A 99 7.90 5.52 -1.94
CA LEU A 99 6.79 5.28 -2.86
C LEU A 99 6.40 6.59 -3.54
N ARG A 100 6.08 6.53 -4.84
CA ARG A 100 5.55 7.66 -5.59
C ARG A 100 4.34 7.26 -6.42
N ASN A 101 3.27 8.05 -6.32
CA ASN A 101 2.15 7.92 -7.24
C ASN A 101 2.55 8.48 -8.62
N ALA A 102 2.65 7.62 -9.63
CA ALA A 102 3.00 8.01 -11.00
C ALA A 102 1.78 8.43 -11.84
N GLN A 103 0.57 8.37 -11.26
CA GLN A 103 -0.66 8.72 -11.96
C GLN A 103 -1.06 10.18 -11.75
N THR A 104 -1.97 10.66 -12.60
CA THR A 104 -2.57 12.00 -12.50
C THR A 104 -3.81 12.04 -11.60
N ILE A 105 -4.16 10.91 -10.99
CA ILE A 105 -5.30 10.73 -10.09
C ILE A 105 -4.85 10.14 -8.77
N GLU A 106 -5.68 10.27 -7.74
CA GLU A 106 -5.44 9.67 -6.44
C GLU A 106 -5.52 8.14 -6.51
N VAL A 107 -4.54 7.47 -5.87
CA VAL A 107 -4.41 6.01 -5.85
C VAL A 107 -4.27 5.54 -4.41
N ALA A 108 -4.90 4.42 -4.07
CA ALA A 108 -4.74 3.80 -2.76
C ALA A 108 -3.26 3.47 -2.50
N THR A 109 -2.82 3.62 -1.27
CA THR A 109 -1.46 3.22 -0.87
C THR A 109 -1.37 1.68 -0.85
N PRO A 110 -0.47 1.07 -1.66
CA PRO A 110 -0.31 -0.38 -1.70
C PRO A 110 0.42 -0.91 -0.46
N TRP A 111 0.29 -2.18 -0.19
CA TRP A 111 1.16 -2.90 0.72
C TRP A 111 2.50 -3.19 0.04
N ILE A 112 3.55 -3.38 0.84
CA ILE A 112 4.91 -3.65 0.37
C ILE A 112 5.33 -5.02 0.87
N GLU A 113 5.79 -5.86 -0.03
CA GLU A 113 6.49 -7.10 0.29
C GLU A 113 8.00 -6.89 0.10
N LEU A 114 8.76 -7.13 1.16
CA LEU A 114 10.23 -7.20 1.13
C LEU A 114 10.62 -8.67 1.19
N SER A 115 11.38 -9.12 0.20
CA SER A 115 12.03 -10.42 0.18
C SER A 115 13.53 -10.23 0.20
N LEU A 116 14.22 -10.77 1.18
CA LEU A 116 15.67 -10.88 1.21
C LEU A 116 16.08 -12.15 0.47
N THR A 117 17.13 -12.08 -0.35
CA THR A 117 17.55 -13.19 -1.21
C THR A 117 19.00 -13.57 -0.96
N ASP A 118 19.31 -14.85 -1.15
CA ASP A 118 20.67 -15.39 -1.10
C ASP A 118 21.44 -15.18 -2.42
N SER A 119 22.62 -15.77 -2.53
CA SER A 119 23.46 -15.73 -3.74
C SER A 119 22.86 -16.43 -4.96
N GLN A 120 21.83 -17.27 -4.78
CA GLN A 120 21.10 -17.95 -5.84
C GLN A 120 19.76 -17.27 -6.16
N ASP A 121 19.54 -16.06 -5.61
CA ASP A 121 18.33 -15.27 -5.76
C ASP A 121 17.07 -15.96 -5.17
N GLN A 122 17.25 -16.88 -4.21
CA GLN A 122 16.18 -17.53 -3.48
C GLN A 122 15.83 -16.70 -2.24
N ALA A 123 14.54 -16.59 -1.94
CA ALA A 123 14.08 -15.81 -0.79
C ALA A 123 14.42 -16.55 0.52
N VAL A 124 15.32 -15.99 1.33
CA VAL A 124 15.64 -16.46 2.68
C VAL A 124 14.71 -15.88 3.74
N MET A 125 14.16 -14.69 3.48
CA MET A 125 13.15 -14.07 4.32
C MET A 125 12.15 -13.31 3.45
N ARG A 126 10.88 -13.35 3.85
CA ARG A 126 9.81 -12.55 3.22
C ARG A 126 8.99 -11.87 4.32
N ARG A 127 8.80 -10.57 4.18
CA ARG A 127 8.02 -9.77 5.12
C ARG A 127 7.11 -8.79 4.40
N VAL A 128 5.87 -8.71 4.86
CA VAL A 128 4.87 -7.79 4.32
C VAL A 128 4.67 -6.63 5.30
N PHE A 129 4.66 -5.42 4.76
CA PHE A 129 4.44 -4.18 5.49
C PHE A 129 3.17 -3.50 4.97
N ASN A 130 2.35 -3.07 5.91
CA ASN A 130 1.27 -2.14 5.63
C ASN A 130 1.77 -0.71 5.89
N PRO A 131 2.01 0.13 4.85
CA PRO A 131 2.56 1.47 5.03
C PRO A 131 1.71 2.36 5.94
N MET A 132 0.40 2.15 5.96
CA MET A 132 -0.51 2.92 6.81
C MET A 132 -0.22 2.74 8.31
N THR A 133 0.35 1.61 8.75
CA THR A 133 0.78 1.41 10.14
C THR A 133 1.99 2.25 10.52
N PHE A 134 2.69 2.80 9.54
CA PHE A 134 3.86 3.67 9.69
C PHE A 134 3.58 5.12 9.26
N GLY A 135 2.31 5.51 9.22
CA GLY A 135 1.91 6.88 8.95
C GLY A 135 1.72 7.24 7.48
N ALA A 136 1.74 6.28 6.56
CA ALA A 136 1.38 6.55 5.18
C ALA A 136 -0.10 6.96 5.07
N PRO A 137 -0.45 7.90 4.18
CA PRO A 137 -1.84 8.22 3.90
C PRO A 137 -2.54 7.01 3.26
N GLN A 138 -3.86 6.90 3.43
CA GLN A 138 -4.64 5.85 2.77
C GLN A 138 -4.63 5.98 1.23
N VAL A 139 -4.43 7.20 0.76
CA VAL A 139 -4.45 7.57 -0.66
C VAL A 139 -3.27 8.48 -0.93
N LEU A 140 -2.49 8.17 -1.95
CA LEU A 140 -1.43 9.01 -2.47
C LEU A 140 -2.02 9.92 -3.57
N LYS A 141 -1.87 11.24 -3.40
CA LYS A 141 -2.27 12.23 -4.40
C LYS A 141 -1.40 12.12 -5.66
N PRO A 142 -1.81 12.74 -6.79
CA PRO A 142 -0.97 12.80 -7.98
C PRO A 142 0.44 13.30 -7.68
N ALA A 143 1.44 12.56 -8.13
CA ALA A 143 2.86 12.84 -7.93
C ALA A 143 3.31 12.90 -6.44
N GLU A 144 2.47 12.52 -5.49
CA GLU A 144 2.84 12.47 -4.08
C GLU A 144 3.91 11.41 -3.83
N ILE A 145 4.89 11.79 -3.01
CA ILE A 145 5.99 10.94 -2.59
C ILE A 145 5.84 10.69 -1.08
N TRP A 146 5.96 9.44 -0.69
CA TRP A 146 6.00 9.03 0.70
C TRP A 146 7.26 8.22 0.96
N THR A 147 8.03 8.61 1.98
CA THR A 147 9.28 7.94 2.37
C THR A 147 9.20 7.48 3.82
N GLN A 148 9.67 6.29 4.10
CA GLN A 148 9.73 5.72 5.44
C GLN A 148 11.01 4.93 5.66
N ASP A 149 11.53 5.06 6.88
CA ASP A 149 12.60 4.22 7.42
C ASP A 149 12.01 3.22 8.41
N LEU A 150 12.25 1.95 8.19
CA LEU A 150 11.83 0.85 9.06
C LEU A 150 13.06 0.16 9.64
N ARG A 151 12.98 -0.23 10.91
CA ARG A 151 14.03 -1.05 11.54
C ARG A 151 13.65 -2.52 11.44
N LEU A 152 14.56 -3.32 10.91
CA LEU A 152 14.43 -4.76 10.81
C LEU A 152 15.40 -5.40 11.81
N HIS A 153 14.87 -6.31 12.63
CA HIS A 153 15.68 -7.18 13.46
C HIS A 153 15.79 -8.52 12.73
N LEU A 154 16.99 -8.87 12.30
CA LEU A 154 17.27 -10.13 11.62
C LEU A 154 18.05 -11.04 12.56
N THR A 155 17.65 -12.30 12.62
CA THR A 155 18.34 -13.36 13.34
C THR A 155 19.53 -13.87 12.55
N ASN A 156 20.46 -14.57 13.19
CA ASN A 156 21.75 -14.96 12.62
C ASN A 156 21.63 -15.80 11.33
N ASP A 157 20.60 -16.63 11.23
CA ASP A 157 20.28 -17.44 10.05
C ASP A 157 19.75 -16.62 8.87
N GLN A 158 19.35 -15.35 9.11
CA GLN A 158 18.81 -14.42 8.11
C GLN A 158 19.83 -13.34 7.69
N ILE A 159 21.02 -13.32 8.27
CA ILE A 159 22.03 -12.28 8.03
C ILE A 159 22.76 -12.50 6.70
N GLU A 160 22.82 -13.73 6.20
CA GLU A 160 23.51 -14.07 4.95
C GLU A 160 22.64 -13.84 3.71
N PHE A 161 22.02 -12.67 3.59
CA PHE A 161 21.38 -12.28 2.34
C PHE A 161 22.35 -11.47 1.47
N MET A 162 22.25 -11.65 0.15
CA MET A 162 23.07 -10.95 -0.85
C MET A 162 22.28 -9.88 -1.59
N GLY A 163 20.96 -9.97 -1.59
CA GLY A 163 20.09 -9.06 -2.29
C GLY A 163 18.72 -8.90 -1.65
N TYR A 164 17.93 -8.02 -2.23
CA TYR A 164 16.54 -7.87 -1.83
C TYR A 164 15.65 -7.58 -3.03
N ARG A 165 14.38 -7.96 -2.92
CA ARG A 165 13.33 -7.64 -3.88
C ARG A 165 12.19 -6.94 -3.16
N LEU A 166 11.57 -5.98 -3.84
CA LEU A 166 10.39 -5.30 -3.37
C LEU A 166 9.26 -5.45 -4.36
N LEU A 167 8.07 -5.68 -3.83
CA LEU A 167 6.85 -5.76 -4.59
C LEU A 167 5.77 -4.95 -3.89
N THR A 168 5.03 -4.16 -4.66
CA THR A 168 3.81 -3.49 -4.19
C THR A 168 2.58 -4.29 -4.62
N PHE A 169 1.60 -4.44 -3.73
CA PHE A 169 0.37 -5.15 -4.04
C PHE A 169 -0.81 -4.63 -3.20
N TYR A 170 -2.02 -5.01 -3.58
CA TYR A 170 -3.25 -4.75 -2.82
C TYR A 170 -3.81 -6.08 -2.34
N PRO A 171 -4.01 -6.25 -1.00
CA PRO A 171 -4.60 -7.45 -0.43
C PRO A 171 -6.11 -7.56 -0.75
#